data_b5b88b21c2457405d1e9f722dd62def1
#
_entry.id   b5b88b21c2457405d1e9f722dd62def1
#
_cell.length_a   1.000
_cell.length_b   1.000
_cell.length_c   1.000
_cell.angle_alpha   90.00
_cell.angle_beta   90.00
_cell.angle_gamma   90.00
#
_symmetry.space_group_name_H-M   'P 1'
#
loop_
_entity.id
_entity.type
_entity.pdbx_description
1 polymer ?
#
loop_
_entity_poly.entity_id
_entity_poly.type
_entity_poly.pdbx_seq_one_letter_code
_entity_poly.pdbx_strand_id
1 'polypeptide(L)'
;MKIPEGSIVFLGDSITDFVDFDEVLPSYHIVNRGIAGDTTSGVLRRLGEVISLRPRKLFLLIGTNDIGMDLWTAPIARNIREIVSRVQEKSPSTKIYLQAVFPTRHDRSRPNDLIQELNAEIAAIAQEKHCTFIDLYPLLLDSEGLLAEEYTVDGLHLSDSGNAKWMAYILPYLDE
;
A
#
# COMPACT_ATOMS: atom_id res chain seq x y z
N MET A 1 -23.55 7.02 5.61
CA MET A 1 -23.79 6.25 4.38
C MET A 1 -23.30 4.82 4.63
N LYS A 2 -24.09 3.78 4.37
CA LYS A 2 -23.63 2.39 4.53
C LYS A 2 -22.68 2.08 3.37
N ILE A 3 -21.45 1.67 3.68
CA ILE A 3 -20.50 1.18 2.68
C ILE A 3 -21.07 -0.13 2.12
N PRO A 4 -21.17 -0.29 0.79
CA PRO A 4 -21.70 -1.52 0.20
C PRO A 4 -20.83 -2.72 0.56
N GLU A 5 -21.47 -3.84 0.88
CA GLU A 5 -20.78 -5.12 1.03
C GLU A 5 -20.08 -5.49 -0.28
N GLY A 6 -18.82 -5.95 -0.20
CA GLY A 6 -18.03 -6.26 -1.39
C GLY A 6 -17.29 -5.06 -2.00
N SER A 7 -17.13 -3.95 -1.28
CA SER A 7 -16.32 -2.81 -1.71
C SER A 7 -14.83 -3.19 -1.92
N ILE A 8 -14.15 -2.36 -2.70
CA ILE A 8 -12.69 -2.37 -2.81
C ILE A 8 -12.13 -1.40 -1.78
N VAL A 9 -11.22 -1.85 -0.92
CA VAL A 9 -10.61 -1.03 0.12
C VAL A 9 -9.13 -0.81 -0.20
N PHE A 10 -8.70 0.45 -0.18
CA PHE A 10 -7.29 0.83 -0.15
C PHE A 10 -6.92 1.21 1.28
N LEU A 11 -5.96 0.49 1.85
CA LEU A 11 -5.50 0.62 3.22
C LEU A 11 -4.03 1.02 3.24
N GLY A 12 -3.71 2.11 3.92
CA GLY A 12 -2.34 2.61 3.93
C GLY A 12 -2.14 3.87 4.76
N ASP A 13 -1.11 4.59 4.42
CA ASP A 13 -0.69 5.85 5.03
C ASP A 13 -1.08 7.09 4.18
N SER A 14 -0.29 8.19 4.28
CA SER A 14 -0.54 9.42 3.52
C SER A 14 -0.53 9.23 2.00
N ILE A 15 0.27 8.29 1.49
CA ILE A 15 0.33 8.01 0.05
C ILE A 15 -1.03 7.52 -0.46
N THR A 16 -1.74 6.74 0.33
CA THR A 16 -3.10 6.28 0.04
C THR A 16 -4.13 7.36 0.39
N ASP A 17 -3.98 8.02 1.56
CA ASP A 17 -4.93 9.00 2.09
C ASP A 17 -5.16 10.17 1.10
N PHE A 18 -4.09 10.66 0.47
CA PHE A 18 -4.13 11.84 -0.41
C PHE A 18 -4.70 11.57 -1.81
N VAL A 19 -5.04 10.32 -2.14
CA VAL A 19 -5.65 10.00 -3.44
C VAL A 19 -7.16 10.24 -3.39
N ASP A 20 -7.66 11.09 -4.29
CA ASP A 20 -9.09 11.18 -4.59
C ASP A 20 -9.47 10.07 -5.57
N PHE A 21 -9.87 8.91 -5.02
CA PHE A 21 -10.26 7.76 -5.85
C PHE A 21 -11.51 7.99 -6.68
N ASP A 22 -12.40 8.87 -6.26
CA ASP A 22 -13.59 9.22 -7.04
C ASP A 22 -13.23 10.02 -8.29
N GLU A 23 -12.13 10.80 -8.24
CA GLU A 23 -11.60 11.51 -9.39
C GLU A 23 -10.79 10.59 -10.32
N VAL A 24 -9.84 9.82 -9.76
CA VAL A 24 -8.87 9.04 -10.57
C VAL A 24 -9.41 7.71 -11.06
N LEU A 25 -10.40 7.14 -10.39
CA LEU A 25 -11.04 5.84 -10.71
C LEU A 25 -12.57 5.91 -10.58
N PRO A 26 -13.25 6.81 -11.28
CA PRO A 26 -14.68 7.11 -11.08
C PRO A 26 -15.62 5.93 -11.37
N SER A 27 -15.14 4.93 -12.11
CA SER A 27 -15.92 3.71 -12.43
C SER A 27 -15.91 2.67 -11.31
N TYR A 28 -15.09 2.87 -10.26
CA TYR A 28 -14.93 1.93 -9.16
C TYR A 28 -15.44 2.53 -7.86
N HIS A 29 -16.11 1.70 -7.05
CA HIS A 29 -16.50 2.09 -5.71
C HIS A 29 -15.39 1.72 -4.72
N ILE A 30 -14.45 2.66 -4.53
CA ILE A 30 -13.27 2.49 -3.69
C ILE A 30 -13.51 3.15 -2.33
N VAL A 31 -13.17 2.44 -1.27
CA VAL A 31 -13.16 2.97 0.09
C VAL A 31 -11.72 3.29 0.46
N ASN A 32 -11.39 4.58 0.53
CA ASN A 32 -10.10 5.03 1.01
C ASN A 32 -10.00 4.84 2.54
N ARG A 33 -9.03 4.06 2.98
CA ARG A 33 -8.63 3.84 4.38
C ARG A 33 -7.15 4.15 4.58
N GLY A 34 -6.60 5.09 3.81
CA GLY A 34 -5.35 5.76 4.11
C GLY A 34 -5.50 6.65 5.34
N ILE A 35 -4.46 6.79 6.13
CA ILE A 35 -4.34 7.78 7.20
C ILE A 35 -2.93 8.35 7.17
N ALA A 36 -2.79 9.66 6.99
CA ALA A 36 -1.50 10.33 6.96
C ALA A 36 -0.67 10.01 8.20
N GLY A 37 0.60 9.63 8.00
CA GLY A 37 1.53 9.29 9.09
C GLY A 37 1.34 7.89 9.68
N ASP A 38 0.38 7.08 9.19
CA ASP A 38 0.13 5.76 9.77
C ASP A 38 1.29 4.79 9.53
N THR A 39 1.41 3.83 10.43
CA THR A 39 2.43 2.77 10.44
C THR A 39 1.77 1.40 10.40
N THR A 40 2.56 0.34 10.19
CA THR A 40 2.06 -1.04 10.27
C THR A 40 1.39 -1.34 11.62
N SER A 41 1.93 -0.80 12.72
CA SER A 41 1.31 -0.91 14.05
C SER A 41 0.00 -0.13 14.14
N GLY A 42 -0.09 1.04 13.50
CA GLY A 42 -1.31 1.84 13.41
C GLY A 42 -2.41 1.10 12.67
N VAL A 43 -2.09 0.54 11.50
CA VAL A 43 -3.01 -0.32 10.73
C VAL A 43 -3.52 -1.48 11.57
N LEU A 44 -2.66 -2.17 12.33
CA LEU A 44 -3.07 -3.28 13.19
C LEU A 44 -4.10 -2.86 14.26
N ARG A 45 -3.95 -1.67 14.85
CA ARG A 45 -4.88 -1.17 15.87
C ARG A 45 -6.28 -0.90 15.31
N ARG A 46 -6.40 -0.46 14.05
CA ARG A 46 -7.67 -0.13 13.39
C ARG A 46 -8.18 -1.19 12.41
N LEU A 47 -7.47 -2.31 12.29
CA LEU A 47 -7.78 -3.36 11.30
C LEU A 47 -9.19 -3.93 11.45
N GLY A 48 -9.73 -3.96 12.67
CA GLY A 48 -11.10 -4.43 12.94
C GLY A 48 -12.17 -3.64 12.18
N GLU A 49 -11.98 -2.33 12.00
CA GLU A 49 -12.88 -1.48 11.22
C GLU A 49 -12.86 -1.88 9.73
N VAL A 50 -11.66 -2.16 9.19
CA VAL A 50 -11.50 -2.58 7.79
C VAL A 50 -12.13 -3.96 7.56
N ILE A 51 -11.87 -4.90 8.46
CA ILE A 51 -12.43 -6.26 8.39
C ILE A 51 -13.97 -6.23 8.46
N SER A 52 -14.55 -5.34 9.27
CA SER A 52 -16.02 -5.20 9.41
C SER A 52 -16.70 -4.78 8.11
N LEU A 53 -15.99 -4.16 7.18
CA LEU A 53 -16.49 -3.79 5.85
C LEU A 53 -16.67 -5.01 4.93
N ARG A 54 -16.09 -6.15 5.27
CA ARG A 54 -16.04 -7.37 4.43
C ARG A 54 -15.69 -7.05 2.98
N PRO A 55 -14.52 -6.43 2.72
CA PRO A 55 -14.16 -6.01 1.38
C PRO A 55 -14.00 -7.24 0.48
N ARG A 56 -14.41 -7.12 -0.79
CA ARG A 56 -14.07 -8.15 -1.79
C ARG A 56 -12.59 -8.12 -2.16
N LYS A 57 -11.98 -6.93 -2.13
CA LYS A 57 -10.55 -6.71 -2.40
C LYS A 57 -9.96 -5.72 -1.39
N LEU A 58 -8.78 -6.03 -0.89
CA LEU A 58 -8.00 -5.19 -0.01
C LEU A 58 -6.63 -4.93 -0.64
N PHE A 59 -6.35 -3.69 -0.99
CA PHE A 59 -5.04 -3.21 -1.43
C PHE A 59 -4.31 -2.58 -0.25
N LEU A 60 -3.20 -3.17 0.17
CA LEU A 60 -2.39 -2.69 1.30
C LEU A 60 -1.10 -2.07 0.78
N LEU A 61 -0.86 -0.82 1.14
CA LEU A 61 0.40 -0.08 0.93
C LEU A 61 0.79 0.59 2.24
N ILE A 62 1.78 0.06 2.94
CA ILE A 62 2.19 0.53 4.27
C ILE A 62 3.64 0.13 4.56
N GLY A 63 4.36 0.92 5.36
CA GLY A 63 5.70 0.62 5.84
C GLY A 63 6.70 1.78 5.68
N THR A 64 6.42 2.77 4.83
CA THR A 64 7.33 3.90 4.62
C THR A 64 7.52 4.73 5.89
N ASN A 65 6.48 4.92 6.70
CA ASN A 65 6.57 5.66 7.96
C ASN A 65 7.27 4.86 9.06
N ASP A 66 7.11 3.53 9.07
CA ASP A 66 7.88 2.66 9.96
C ASP A 66 9.38 2.82 9.72
N ILE A 67 9.82 2.78 8.45
CA ILE A 67 11.22 3.04 8.07
C ILE A 67 11.64 4.46 8.48
N GLY A 68 10.81 5.46 8.21
CA GLY A 68 11.06 6.86 8.57
C GLY A 68 11.17 7.10 10.09
N MET A 69 10.73 6.16 10.90
CA MET A 69 10.87 6.11 12.37
C MET A 69 12.00 5.19 12.83
N ASP A 70 12.96 4.90 11.93
CA ASP A 70 14.14 4.06 12.20
C ASP A 70 13.80 2.60 12.58
N LEU A 71 12.64 2.07 12.17
CA LEU A 71 12.35 0.64 12.34
C LEU A 71 13.05 -0.18 11.26
N TRP A 72 13.60 -1.33 11.68
CA TRP A 72 14.14 -2.34 10.78
C TRP A 72 13.02 -3.10 10.04
N THR A 73 13.37 -3.73 8.93
CA THR A 73 12.39 -4.43 8.05
C THR A 73 11.68 -5.59 8.75
N ALA A 74 12.36 -6.36 9.60
CA ALA A 74 11.78 -7.54 10.23
C ALA A 74 10.55 -7.26 11.14
N PRO A 75 10.53 -6.24 12.02
CA PRO A 75 9.32 -5.85 12.74
C PRO A 75 8.18 -5.40 11.82
N ILE A 76 8.50 -4.65 10.76
CA ILE A 76 7.53 -4.16 9.78
C ILE A 76 6.89 -5.34 9.05
N ALA A 77 7.69 -6.25 8.52
CA ALA A 77 7.25 -7.46 7.83
C ALA A 77 6.41 -8.36 8.75
N ARG A 78 6.78 -8.51 10.02
CA ARG A 78 5.99 -9.25 11.02
C ARG A 78 4.60 -8.63 11.18
N ASN A 79 4.49 -7.30 11.26
CA ASN A 79 3.20 -6.62 11.35
C ASN A 79 2.37 -6.81 10.08
N ILE A 80 2.98 -6.71 8.90
CA ILE A 80 2.28 -6.96 7.61
C ILE A 80 1.77 -8.40 7.56
N ARG A 81 2.58 -9.40 7.95
CA ARG A 81 2.16 -10.80 8.04
C ARG A 81 0.96 -10.99 8.97
N GLU A 82 0.96 -10.30 10.12
CA GLU A 82 -0.14 -10.34 11.07
C GLU A 82 -1.40 -9.68 10.51
N ILE A 83 -1.30 -8.54 9.81
CA ILE A 83 -2.42 -7.89 9.12
C ILE A 83 -3.07 -8.88 8.15
N VAL A 84 -2.27 -9.49 7.27
CA VAL A 84 -2.75 -10.49 6.29
C VAL A 84 -3.44 -11.66 6.98
N SER A 85 -2.80 -12.23 8.01
CA SER A 85 -3.34 -13.38 8.75
C SER A 85 -4.71 -13.08 9.38
N ARG A 86 -4.85 -11.90 10.00
CA ARG A 86 -6.14 -11.49 10.61
C ARG A 86 -7.22 -11.25 9.57
N VAL A 87 -6.88 -10.67 8.42
CA VAL A 87 -7.85 -10.48 7.33
C VAL A 87 -8.30 -11.84 6.80
N GLN A 88 -7.38 -12.76 6.53
CA GLN A 88 -7.71 -14.12 6.06
C GLN A 88 -8.56 -14.90 7.05
N GLU A 89 -8.28 -14.77 8.35
CA GLU A 89 -9.05 -15.44 9.39
C GLU A 89 -10.48 -14.89 9.53
N LYS A 90 -10.63 -13.56 9.51
CA LYS A 90 -11.91 -12.89 9.83
C LYS A 90 -12.74 -12.52 8.60
N SER A 91 -12.13 -12.45 7.43
CA SER A 91 -12.77 -12.14 6.15
C SER A 91 -12.17 -13.01 5.03
N PRO A 92 -12.38 -14.34 5.07
CA PRO A 92 -11.68 -15.29 4.20
C PRO A 92 -12.01 -15.15 2.71
N SER A 93 -13.08 -14.46 2.35
CA SER A 93 -13.45 -14.15 0.97
C SER A 93 -12.72 -12.93 0.39
N THR A 94 -12.02 -12.14 1.23
CA THR A 94 -11.29 -10.97 0.79
C THR A 94 -10.05 -11.37 -0.01
N LYS A 95 -9.96 -10.93 -1.27
CA LYS A 95 -8.70 -11.01 -2.03
C LYS A 95 -7.75 -9.92 -1.54
N ILE A 96 -6.52 -10.29 -1.18
CA ILE A 96 -5.53 -9.37 -0.64
C ILE A 96 -4.44 -9.12 -1.67
N TYR A 97 -4.15 -7.82 -1.90
CA TYR A 97 -3.11 -7.32 -2.78
C TYR A 97 -2.10 -6.54 -1.93
N LEU A 98 -0.89 -7.05 -1.82
CA LEU A 98 0.22 -6.38 -1.14
C LEU A 98 1.00 -5.57 -2.18
N GLN A 99 1.07 -4.28 -1.97
CA GLN A 99 1.78 -3.37 -2.86
C GLN A 99 3.18 -3.10 -2.31
N ALA A 100 4.18 -3.07 -3.21
CA ALA A 100 5.53 -2.64 -2.86
C ALA A 100 5.51 -1.20 -2.32
N VAL A 101 6.25 -0.95 -1.25
CA VAL A 101 6.54 0.41 -0.76
C VAL A 101 7.32 1.15 -1.84
N PHE A 102 6.91 2.38 -2.13
CA PHE A 102 7.49 3.19 -3.21
C PHE A 102 8.90 3.66 -2.90
N PRO A 103 9.73 3.89 -3.93
CA PRO A 103 11.03 4.53 -3.74
C PRO A 103 10.86 5.95 -3.19
N THR A 104 11.93 6.49 -2.63
CA THR A 104 12.03 7.90 -2.24
C THR A 104 13.11 8.62 -3.05
N ARG A 105 13.07 9.95 -3.02
CA ARG A 105 14.07 10.81 -3.64
C ARG A 105 14.71 11.71 -2.59
N HIS A 106 16.00 11.48 -2.33
CA HIS A 106 16.81 12.25 -1.38
C HIS A 106 16.31 12.25 0.08
N ASP A 107 15.47 11.28 0.47
CA ASP A 107 15.01 11.11 1.85
C ASP A 107 15.96 10.18 2.60
N ARG A 108 16.80 10.76 3.44
CA ARG A 108 17.80 10.01 4.24
C ARG A 108 17.17 9.15 5.34
N SER A 109 15.96 9.47 5.76
CA SER A 109 15.24 8.68 6.78
C SER A 109 14.57 7.44 6.19
N ARG A 110 14.48 7.37 4.84
CA ARG A 110 13.85 6.28 4.08
C ARG A 110 14.77 5.84 2.93
N PRO A 111 15.93 5.23 3.24
CA PRO A 111 16.88 4.83 2.20
C PRO A 111 16.30 3.73 1.32
N ASN A 112 16.52 3.86 0.02
CA ASN A 112 15.92 2.97 -0.99
C ASN A 112 16.40 1.51 -0.89
N ASP A 113 17.59 1.26 -0.39
CA ASP A 113 18.09 -0.10 -0.12
C ASP A 113 17.26 -0.79 0.98
N LEU A 114 16.92 -0.07 2.05
CA LEU A 114 16.06 -0.59 3.11
C LEU A 114 14.60 -0.80 2.63
N ILE A 115 14.11 0.08 1.76
CA ILE A 115 12.79 -0.10 1.12
C ILE A 115 12.79 -1.35 0.25
N GLN A 116 13.83 -1.60 -0.54
CA GLN A 116 13.93 -2.81 -1.36
C GLN A 116 14.03 -4.08 -0.52
N GLU A 117 14.76 -4.04 0.61
CA GLU A 117 14.81 -5.14 1.57
C GLU A 117 13.40 -5.45 2.11
N LEU A 118 12.65 -4.42 2.54
CA LEU A 118 11.26 -4.58 2.99
C LEU A 118 10.37 -5.13 1.87
N ASN A 119 10.50 -4.64 0.64
CA ASN A 119 9.70 -5.11 -0.49
C ASN A 119 9.97 -6.60 -0.80
N ALA A 120 11.21 -7.07 -0.65
CA ALA A 120 11.51 -8.49 -0.77
C ALA A 120 10.81 -9.33 0.31
N GLU A 121 10.74 -8.84 1.55
CA GLU A 121 9.98 -9.49 2.63
C GLU A 121 8.47 -9.46 2.36
N ILE A 122 7.92 -8.36 1.84
CA ILE A 122 6.49 -8.26 1.46
C ILE A 122 6.15 -9.27 0.36
N ALA A 123 7.02 -9.40 -0.66
CA ALA A 123 6.85 -10.39 -1.71
C ALA A 123 6.87 -11.83 -1.16
N ALA A 124 7.77 -12.13 -0.22
CA ALA A 124 7.83 -13.42 0.44
C ALA A 124 6.56 -13.71 1.28
N ILE A 125 6.03 -12.71 1.98
CA ILE A 125 4.77 -12.81 2.71
C ILE A 125 3.61 -13.09 1.75
N ALA A 126 3.56 -12.40 0.61
CA ALA A 126 2.52 -12.61 -0.39
C ALA A 126 2.53 -14.07 -0.89
N GLN A 127 3.71 -14.62 -1.17
CA GLN A 127 3.86 -16.01 -1.56
C GLN A 127 3.43 -16.98 -0.43
N GLU A 128 3.91 -16.76 0.80
CA GLU A 128 3.58 -17.57 1.99
C GLU A 128 2.07 -17.60 2.25
N LYS A 129 1.40 -16.45 2.11
CA LYS A 129 -0.01 -16.25 2.43
C LYS A 129 -0.95 -16.40 1.23
N HIS A 130 -0.43 -16.79 0.07
CA HIS A 130 -1.20 -16.89 -1.18
C HIS A 130 -1.96 -15.61 -1.54
N CYS A 131 -1.31 -14.46 -1.35
CA CYS A 131 -1.78 -13.14 -1.75
C CYS A 131 -1.11 -12.72 -3.06
N THR A 132 -1.66 -11.71 -3.72
CA THR A 132 -1.01 -11.09 -4.88
C THR A 132 -0.02 -10.02 -4.41
N PHE A 133 1.23 -10.09 -4.87
CA PHE A 133 2.20 -9.00 -4.73
C PHE A 133 2.19 -8.13 -5.98
N ILE A 134 2.10 -6.82 -5.80
CA ILE A 134 2.13 -5.83 -6.89
C ILE A 134 3.43 -5.03 -6.75
N ASP A 135 4.39 -5.30 -7.62
CA ASP A 135 5.68 -4.61 -7.60
C ASP A 135 5.61 -3.27 -8.34
N LEU A 136 5.31 -2.23 -7.58
CA LEU A 136 5.24 -0.85 -8.06
C LEU A 136 6.59 -0.11 -7.99
N TYR A 137 7.57 -0.68 -7.27
CA TYR A 137 8.83 -0.01 -7.01
C TYR A 137 9.58 0.37 -8.30
N PRO A 138 9.86 -0.56 -9.24
CA PRO A 138 10.59 -0.24 -10.46
C PRO A 138 9.83 0.70 -11.40
N LEU A 139 8.50 0.75 -11.27
CA LEU A 139 7.64 1.58 -12.11
C LEU A 139 7.89 3.08 -11.92
N LEU A 140 8.31 3.48 -10.73
CA LEU A 140 8.44 4.86 -10.30
C LEU A 140 9.87 5.37 -10.29
N LEU A 141 10.85 4.53 -10.67
CA LEU A 141 12.26 4.90 -10.67
C LEU A 141 12.63 5.75 -11.89
N ASP A 142 13.60 6.66 -11.67
CA ASP A 142 14.39 7.27 -12.72
C ASP A 142 15.64 6.46 -13.05
N SER A 143 16.49 6.99 -13.94
CA SER A 143 17.75 6.36 -14.34
C SER A 143 18.81 6.29 -13.23
N GLU A 144 18.64 7.05 -12.16
CA GLU A 144 19.54 7.06 -10.99
C GLU A 144 19.08 6.09 -9.89
N GLY A 145 17.92 5.42 -10.08
CA GLY A 145 17.34 4.51 -9.09
C GLY A 145 16.62 5.23 -7.95
N LEU A 146 16.21 6.46 -8.16
CA LEU A 146 15.44 7.27 -7.21
C LEU A 146 14.00 7.40 -7.71
N LEU A 147 13.08 7.76 -6.80
CA LEU A 147 11.73 8.17 -7.20
C LEU A 147 11.85 9.29 -8.24
N ALA A 148 11.29 9.08 -9.44
CA ALA A 148 11.42 10.02 -10.54
C ALA A 148 10.81 11.38 -10.16
N GLU A 149 11.51 12.45 -10.49
CA GLU A 149 11.14 13.82 -10.08
C GLU A 149 9.74 14.20 -10.56
N GLU A 150 9.36 13.77 -11.77
CA GLU A 150 8.02 13.98 -12.33
C GLU A 150 6.90 13.26 -11.57
N TYR A 151 7.22 12.22 -10.79
CA TYR A 151 6.24 11.42 -10.05
C TYR A 151 6.11 11.80 -8.59
N THR A 152 6.85 12.82 -8.13
CA THR A 152 6.80 13.24 -6.72
C THR A 152 6.68 14.76 -6.57
N VAL A 153 6.11 15.19 -5.45
CA VAL A 153 6.01 16.61 -5.08
C VAL A 153 7.07 17.02 -4.05
N ASP A 154 7.59 16.06 -3.27
CA ASP A 154 8.49 16.34 -2.14
C ASP A 154 9.58 15.26 -1.93
N GLY A 155 9.66 14.29 -2.85
CA GLY A 155 10.58 13.14 -2.75
C GLY A 155 10.00 11.92 -2.06
N LEU A 156 8.75 11.99 -1.56
CA LEU A 156 8.02 10.91 -0.89
C LEU A 156 6.61 10.73 -1.45
N HIS A 157 5.82 11.80 -1.44
CA HIS A 157 4.42 11.78 -1.90
C HIS A 157 4.36 11.91 -3.42
N LEU A 158 3.39 11.22 -4.02
CA LEU A 158 3.24 11.23 -5.47
C LEU A 158 2.61 12.55 -5.97
N SER A 159 3.06 12.96 -7.15
CA SER A 159 2.39 13.97 -7.97
C SER A 159 1.16 13.37 -8.68
N ASP A 160 0.39 14.22 -9.37
CA ASP A 160 -0.74 13.75 -10.19
C ASP A 160 -0.29 12.73 -11.24
N SER A 161 0.87 12.96 -11.88
CA SER A 161 1.44 12.01 -12.85
C SER A 161 1.89 10.70 -12.21
N GLY A 162 2.44 10.75 -11.00
CA GLY A 162 2.78 9.56 -10.21
C GLY A 162 1.54 8.75 -9.82
N ASN A 163 0.49 9.43 -9.33
CA ASN A 163 -0.79 8.80 -9.02
C ASN A 163 -1.44 8.19 -10.27
N ALA A 164 -1.45 8.89 -11.39
CA ALA A 164 -1.98 8.36 -12.65
C ALA A 164 -1.23 7.10 -13.10
N LYS A 165 0.09 7.08 -12.96
CA LYS A 165 0.91 5.91 -13.28
C LYS A 165 0.63 4.73 -12.36
N TRP A 166 0.51 4.97 -11.05
CA TRP A 166 0.11 3.96 -10.08
C TRP A 166 -1.26 3.37 -10.41
N MET A 167 -2.28 4.22 -10.61
CA MET A 167 -3.64 3.78 -10.93
C MET A 167 -3.71 2.98 -12.23
N ALA A 168 -3.03 3.42 -13.29
CA ALA A 168 -2.97 2.68 -14.55
C ALA A 168 -2.37 1.27 -14.38
N TYR A 169 -1.38 1.12 -13.51
CA TYR A 169 -0.74 -0.17 -13.28
C TYR A 169 -1.61 -1.14 -12.48
N ILE A 170 -2.39 -0.63 -11.51
CA ILE A 170 -3.25 -1.49 -10.68
C ILE A 170 -4.61 -1.80 -11.32
N LEU A 171 -5.00 -1.08 -12.37
CA LEU A 171 -6.30 -1.23 -13.03
C LEU A 171 -6.67 -2.69 -13.37
N PRO A 172 -5.79 -3.53 -13.94
CA PRO A 172 -6.10 -4.94 -14.21
C PRO A 172 -6.52 -5.72 -12.95
N TYR A 173 -5.93 -5.41 -11.80
CA TYR A 173 -6.25 -6.08 -10.53
C TYR A 173 -7.59 -5.64 -9.93
N LEU A 174 -8.13 -4.50 -10.38
CA LEU A 174 -9.47 -4.04 -9.99
C LEU A 174 -10.55 -4.83 -10.74
N ASP A 175 -10.27 -5.29 -11.97
CA ASP A 175 -11.21 -5.97 -12.85
C ASP A 175 -11.29 -7.50 -12.63
N GLU A 176 -10.26 -8.11 -12.01
CA GLU A 176 -10.28 -9.53 -11.65
C GLU A 176 -11.44 -9.86 -10.68
#